data_dbc6bbd33b02764fe5d2a1d8527ceba0
#
_entry.id   dbc6bbd33b02764fe5d2a1d8527ceba0
#
_cell.length_a   1.000
_cell.length_b   1.000
_cell.length_c   1.000
_cell.angle_alpha   90.00
_cell.angle_beta   90.00
_cell.angle_gamma   90.00
#
_symmetry.space_group_name_H-M   'P 1'
#
loop_
_entity.id
_entity.type
_entity.pdbx_description
1 polymer ?
#
loop_
_entity_poly.entity_id
_entity_poly.type
_entity_poly.pdbx_seq_one_letter_code
_entity_poly.pdbx_strand_id
1 'polypeptide(L)'
;PDIGKTVFRVQAQEGVPIRITKAVAYHSSRGVPVRELFDRCRRTLDRVAQKGFEPVYAAQRAWLERYWENSDVEILDHPDLTQATRWCIFQLAQAAARSDQMGVAAKGVSGSGYEGHYFWDTDVYLVPFLTYTNPTIARNLVKFRVNLLPAARERAWELAQRGALYPWRTINGEEASAYYAAGTAQYHIDA
;
A
#
# COMPACT_ATOMS: atom_id res chain seq x y z
N PRO A 1 23.44 7.76 -13.42
CA PRO A 1 23.09 6.60 -12.64
C PRO A 1 22.85 7.04 -11.20
N ASP A 2 21.63 6.78 -10.69
CA ASP A 2 21.17 7.23 -9.38
C ASP A 2 21.58 6.21 -8.29
N ILE A 3 22.89 5.99 -8.18
CA ILE A 3 23.45 5.05 -7.21
C ILE A 3 24.20 5.81 -6.13
N GLY A 4 23.68 5.76 -4.89
CA GLY A 4 24.39 6.21 -3.69
C GLY A 4 25.24 5.07 -3.12
N LYS A 5 26.52 5.30 -2.86
CA LYS A 5 27.45 4.33 -2.26
C LYS A 5 27.99 4.87 -0.94
N THR A 6 27.80 4.10 0.12
CA THR A 6 28.43 4.37 1.42
C THR A 6 29.42 3.26 1.74
N VAL A 7 30.66 3.62 2.12
CA VAL A 7 31.71 2.66 2.44
C VAL A 7 32.08 2.82 3.92
N PHE A 8 32.01 1.73 4.66
CA PHE A 8 32.45 1.67 6.06
C PHE A 8 33.75 0.87 6.13
N ARG A 9 34.71 1.38 6.91
CA ARG A 9 35.92 0.63 7.30
C ARG A 9 35.80 0.28 8.77
N VAL A 10 35.87 -1.00 9.08
CA VAL A 10 35.72 -1.51 10.45
C VAL A 10 36.90 -2.42 10.77
N GLN A 11 37.52 -2.23 11.91
CA GLN A 11 38.51 -3.17 12.44
C GLN A 11 37.77 -4.28 13.16
N ALA A 12 37.80 -5.48 12.57
CA ALA A 12 37.15 -6.66 13.14
C ALA A 12 38.06 -7.29 14.20
N GLN A 13 37.48 -7.69 15.33
CA GLN A 13 38.12 -8.49 16.35
C GLN A 13 37.40 -9.82 16.49
N GLU A 14 38.14 -10.91 16.69
CA GLU A 14 37.55 -12.23 16.85
C GLU A 14 36.59 -12.26 18.06
N GLY A 15 35.39 -12.83 17.86
CA GLY A 15 34.38 -12.92 18.92
C GLY A 15 33.60 -11.62 19.21
N VAL A 16 33.93 -10.51 18.56
CA VAL A 16 33.22 -9.24 18.75
C VAL A 16 32.29 -8.98 17.56
N PRO A 17 30.94 -8.99 17.76
CA PRO A 17 30.01 -8.77 16.66
C PRO A 17 30.06 -7.32 16.16
N ILE A 18 30.08 -7.15 14.83
CA ILE A 18 29.96 -5.86 14.16
C ILE A 18 28.49 -5.67 13.77
N ARG A 19 27.89 -4.57 14.21
CA ARG A 19 26.51 -4.23 13.84
C ARG A 19 26.48 -2.95 13.02
N ILE A 20 25.88 -3.02 11.83
CA ILE A 20 25.58 -1.86 10.98
C ILE A 20 24.06 -1.74 10.88
N THR A 21 23.53 -0.58 11.21
CA THR A 21 22.10 -0.30 11.11
C THR A 21 21.87 0.74 10.03
N LYS A 22 20.98 0.43 9.07
CA LYS A 22 20.51 1.36 8.04
C LYS A 22 19.05 1.70 8.29
N ALA A 23 18.75 2.98 8.51
CA ALA A 23 17.39 3.49 8.56
C ALA A 23 17.05 4.15 7.23
N VAL A 24 15.85 3.85 6.69
CA VAL A 24 15.35 4.40 5.44
C VAL A 24 13.93 4.92 5.66
N ALA A 25 13.61 6.09 5.11
CA ALA A 25 12.27 6.65 5.12
C ALA A 25 11.80 6.91 3.69
N TYR A 26 10.53 6.60 3.43
CA TYR A 26 9.86 6.88 2.16
C TYR A 26 8.66 7.78 2.39
N HIS A 27 8.55 8.82 1.58
CA HIS A 27 7.36 9.65 1.48
C HIS A 27 7.02 9.88 0.01
N SER A 28 5.74 9.94 -0.30
CA SER A 28 5.26 10.19 -1.67
C SER A 28 4.49 11.51 -1.73
N SER A 29 4.33 12.05 -2.94
CA SER A 29 3.55 13.28 -3.18
C SER A 29 2.03 13.09 -3.01
N ARG A 30 1.57 11.91 -2.68
CA ARG A 30 0.16 11.66 -2.39
C ARG A 30 -0.24 12.26 -1.07
N GLY A 31 -1.09 13.28 -1.13
CA GLY A 31 -1.54 14.02 0.04
C GLY A 31 -0.48 14.92 0.69
N VAL A 32 0.70 15.08 0.05
CA VAL A 32 1.81 15.91 0.55
C VAL A 32 2.44 16.68 -0.59
N PRO A 33 2.61 18.00 -0.47
CA PRO A 33 3.33 18.78 -1.47
C PRO A 33 4.76 18.27 -1.71
N VAL A 34 5.18 18.18 -2.97
CA VAL A 34 6.54 17.70 -3.36
C VAL A 34 7.64 18.42 -2.60
N ARG A 35 7.51 19.75 -2.41
CA ARG A 35 8.48 20.58 -1.68
C ARG A 35 8.71 20.15 -0.22
N GLU A 36 7.77 19.42 0.38
CA GLU A 36 7.85 18.96 1.78
C GLU A 36 8.45 17.55 1.93
N LEU A 37 8.59 16.79 0.86
CA LEU A 37 8.98 15.37 0.92
C LEU A 37 10.34 15.17 1.61
N PHE A 38 11.32 15.98 1.25
CA PHE A 38 12.65 15.90 1.85
C PHE A 38 12.61 16.14 3.37
N ASP A 39 11.95 17.19 3.82
CA ASP A 39 11.84 17.52 5.25
C ASP A 39 11.03 16.48 6.03
N ARG A 40 10.05 15.85 5.40
CA ARG A 40 9.29 14.76 6.02
C ARG A 40 10.15 13.51 6.19
N CYS A 41 10.93 13.14 5.18
CA CYS A 41 11.89 12.04 5.30
C CYS A 41 12.91 12.32 6.41
N ARG A 42 13.50 13.51 6.42
CA ARG A 42 14.46 13.92 7.44
C ARG A 42 13.87 13.82 8.85
N ARG A 43 12.71 14.44 9.11
CA ARG A 43 12.03 14.38 10.42
C ARG A 43 11.68 12.95 10.84
N THR A 44 11.35 12.07 9.89
CA THR A 44 11.10 10.67 10.18
C THR A 44 12.37 9.97 10.64
N LEU A 45 13.48 10.17 9.93
CA LEU A 45 14.78 9.60 10.28
C LEU A 45 15.31 10.16 11.62
N ASP A 46 15.18 11.47 11.87
CA ASP A 46 15.58 12.11 13.13
C ASP A 46 14.83 11.49 14.32
N ARG A 47 13.52 11.28 14.19
CA ARG A 47 12.72 10.62 15.23
C ARG A 47 13.17 9.18 15.49
N VAL A 48 13.49 8.42 14.44
CA VAL A 48 14.00 7.05 14.57
C VAL A 48 15.37 7.05 15.23
N ALA A 49 16.26 7.97 14.86
CA ALA A 49 17.58 8.10 15.46
C ALA A 49 17.50 8.44 16.94
N GLN A 50 16.57 9.34 17.34
CA GLN A 50 16.37 9.73 18.74
C GLN A 50 15.75 8.62 19.59
N LYS A 51 14.76 7.91 19.04
CA LYS A 51 14.03 6.86 19.77
C LYS A 51 14.78 5.53 19.82
N GLY A 52 15.66 5.27 18.87
CA GLY A 52 16.30 3.98 18.67
C GLY A 52 15.39 2.96 18.00
N PHE A 53 15.92 1.76 17.78
CA PHE A 53 15.22 0.68 17.07
C PHE A 53 14.09 0.04 17.90
N GLU A 54 14.32 -0.21 19.18
CA GLU A 54 13.40 -0.99 20.02
C GLU A 54 11.96 -0.40 20.10
N PRO A 55 11.75 0.91 20.30
CA PRO A 55 10.40 1.46 20.29
C PRO A 55 9.70 1.37 18.93
N VAL A 56 10.44 1.44 17.83
CA VAL A 56 9.88 1.29 16.46
C VAL A 56 9.45 -0.17 16.25
N TYR A 57 10.30 -1.12 16.63
CA TYR A 57 10.00 -2.54 16.58
C TYR A 57 8.77 -2.90 17.44
N ALA A 58 8.75 -2.44 18.70
CA ALA A 58 7.63 -2.68 19.60
C ALA A 58 6.30 -2.13 19.07
N ALA A 59 6.31 -0.94 18.46
CA ALA A 59 5.12 -0.35 17.85
C ALA A 59 4.63 -1.16 16.65
N GLN A 60 5.53 -1.63 15.79
CA GLN A 60 5.20 -2.48 14.65
C GLN A 60 4.64 -3.83 15.11
N ARG A 61 5.29 -4.45 16.09
CA ARG A 61 4.83 -5.71 16.68
C ARG A 61 3.42 -5.59 17.27
N ALA A 62 3.19 -4.58 18.11
CA ALA A 62 1.88 -4.36 18.72
C ALA A 62 0.77 -4.08 17.69
N TRP A 63 1.10 -3.44 16.56
CA TRP A 63 0.15 -3.25 15.47
C TRP A 63 -0.20 -4.57 14.78
N LEU A 64 0.80 -5.41 14.49
CA LEU A 64 0.60 -6.73 13.85
C LEU A 64 -0.16 -7.69 14.78
N GLU A 65 0.15 -7.71 16.08
CA GLU A 65 -0.58 -8.52 17.07
C GLU A 65 -2.08 -8.20 17.04
N ARG A 66 -2.45 -6.92 17.12
CA ARG A 66 -3.87 -6.50 16.98
C ARG A 66 -4.49 -6.84 15.63
N TYR A 67 -3.71 -6.80 14.56
CA TYR A 67 -4.20 -7.20 13.25
C TYR A 67 -4.51 -8.70 13.20
N TRP A 68 -3.63 -9.52 13.75
CA TRP A 68 -3.81 -10.98 13.80
C TRP A 68 -4.98 -11.41 14.69
N GLU A 69 -5.29 -10.69 15.77
CA GLU A 69 -6.45 -10.98 16.64
C GLU A 69 -7.77 -11.13 15.86
N ASN A 70 -7.91 -10.40 14.75
CA ASN A 70 -9.14 -10.37 13.95
C ASN A 70 -9.00 -10.99 12.55
N SER A 71 -7.80 -11.34 12.12
CA SER A 71 -7.54 -11.78 10.74
C SER A 71 -6.85 -13.12 10.63
N ASP A 72 -6.46 -13.72 11.74
CA ASP A 72 -5.77 -15.02 11.71
C ASP A 72 -6.71 -16.14 11.24
N VAL A 73 -6.14 -17.05 10.47
CA VAL A 73 -6.83 -18.24 9.95
C VAL A 73 -5.95 -19.46 10.23
N GLU A 74 -6.55 -20.49 10.84
CA GLU A 74 -5.94 -21.78 11.02
C GLU A 74 -6.71 -22.83 10.22
N ILE A 75 -6.01 -23.59 9.39
CA ILE A 75 -6.55 -24.70 8.62
C ILE A 75 -6.11 -25.97 9.35
N LEU A 76 -7.06 -26.60 10.02
CA LEU A 76 -6.79 -27.79 10.83
C LEU A 76 -6.20 -28.90 9.96
N ASP A 77 -5.20 -29.59 10.50
CA ASP A 77 -4.46 -30.70 9.86
C ASP A 77 -3.64 -30.31 8.60
N HIS A 78 -3.57 -28.99 8.27
CA HIS A 78 -2.84 -28.47 7.11
C HIS A 78 -1.94 -27.29 7.50
N PRO A 79 -0.82 -27.50 8.20
CA PRO A 79 0.05 -26.43 8.68
C PRO A 79 0.72 -25.63 7.55
N ASP A 80 1.02 -26.26 6.43
CA ASP A 80 1.57 -25.65 5.22
C ASP A 80 0.57 -24.67 4.56
N LEU A 81 -0.70 -25.05 4.46
CA LEU A 81 -1.77 -24.18 3.98
C LEU A 81 -2.04 -23.03 4.96
N THR A 82 -1.99 -23.30 6.26
CA THR A 82 -2.09 -22.26 7.30
C THR A 82 -0.98 -21.23 7.13
N GLN A 83 0.26 -21.68 6.96
CA GLN A 83 1.40 -20.77 6.74
C GLN A 83 1.25 -19.96 5.45
N ALA A 84 0.85 -20.58 4.34
CA ALA A 84 0.64 -19.90 3.07
C ALA A 84 -0.49 -18.86 3.16
N THR A 85 -1.59 -19.18 3.83
CA THR A 85 -2.71 -18.26 4.06
C THR A 85 -2.28 -17.08 4.93
N ARG A 86 -1.60 -17.32 6.05
CA ARG A 86 -1.04 -16.25 6.91
C ARG A 86 -0.07 -15.36 6.15
N TRP A 87 0.76 -15.93 5.27
CA TRP A 87 1.64 -15.13 4.42
C TRP A 87 0.85 -14.20 3.50
N CYS A 88 -0.20 -14.68 2.84
CA CYS A 88 -1.07 -13.85 2.00
C CYS A 88 -1.76 -12.75 2.82
N ILE A 89 -2.31 -13.06 3.99
CA ILE A 89 -2.93 -12.09 4.90
C ILE A 89 -1.92 -11.02 5.34
N PHE A 90 -0.68 -11.41 5.63
CA PHE A 90 0.39 -10.48 5.97
C PHE A 90 0.73 -9.55 4.80
N GLN A 91 0.79 -10.06 3.56
CA GLN A 91 1.01 -9.22 2.38
C GLN A 91 -0.13 -8.21 2.17
N LEU A 92 -1.37 -8.60 2.41
CA LEU A 92 -2.51 -7.69 2.38
C LEU A 92 -2.41 -6.60 3.46
N ALA A 93 -1.99 -6.96 4.67
CA ALA A 93 -1.76 -6.01 5.76
C ALA A 93 -0.71 -4.95 5.41
N GLN A 94 0.33 -5.33 4.68
CA GLN A 94 1.37 -4.39 4.23
C GLN A 94 0.88 -3.49 3.09
N ALA A 95 0.17 -4.06 2.12
CA ALA A 95 -0.28 -3.37 0.92
C ALA A 95 -1.47 -2.44 1.18
N ALA A 96 -2.33 -2.77 2.15
CA ALA A 96 -3.53 -2.00 2.44
C ALA A 96 -3.18 -0.62 3.03
N ALA A 97 -3.60 0.43 2.33
CA ALA A 97 -3.33 1.80 2.73
C ALA A 97 -4.03 2.17 4.03
N ARG A 98 -3.29 2.80 4.93
CA ARG A 98 -3.80 3.34 6.21
C ARG A 98 -4.28 4.79 6.06
N SER A 99 -4.57 5.21 4.84
CA SER A 99 -5.10 6.54 4.49
C SER A 99 -6.13 6.41 3.38
N ASP A 100 -6.96 7.42 3.23
CA ASP A 100 -7.95 7.53 2.15
C ASP A 100 -7.41 8.16 0.86
N GLN A 101 -6.09 8.30 0.74
CA GLN A 101 -5.42 8.90 -0.42
C GLN A 101 -4.80 7.86 -1.36
N MET A 102 -4.86 6.59 -1.00
CA MET A 102 -4.22 5.50 -1.76
C MET A 102 -5.13 4.28 -1.81
N GLY A 103 -5.12 3.60 -2.97
CA GLY A 103 -5.67 2.26 -3.13
C GLY A 103 -4.65 1.18 -2.78
N VAL A 104 -4.91 -0.04 -3.23
CA VAL A 104 -4.00 -1.18 -3.10
C VAL A 104 -3.49 -1.56 -4.49
N ALA A 105 -2.17 -1.55 -4.66
CA ALA A 105 -1.55 -1.95 -5.91
C ALA A 105 -1.80 -3.44 -6.20
N ALA A 106 -2.07 -3.79 -7.46
CA ALA A 106 -2.44 -5.15 -7.89
C ALA A 106 -1.42 -6.23 -7.47
N LYS A 107 -0.14 -5.88 -7.37
CA LYS A 107 0.95 -6.79 -6.93
C LYS A 107 1.49 -6.46 -5.55
N GLY A 108 0.74 -5.71 -4.75
CA GLY A 108 1.17 -5.31 -3.40
C GLY A 108 2.36 -4.36 -3.39
N VAL A 109 3.11 -4.36 -2.29
CA VAL A 109 4.20 -3.40 -2.05
C VAL A 109 5.45 -3.73 -2.86
N SER A 110 5.78 -5.01 -3.00
CA SER A 110 7.07 -5.47 -3.53
C SER A 110 6.97 -6.19 -4.88
N GLY A 111 5.76 -6.47 -5.35
CA GLY A 111 5.55 -7.16 -6.62
C GLY A 111 5.77 -6.26 -7.83
N SER A 112 6.49 -6.76 -8.83
CA SER A 112 6.58 -6.12 -10.14
C SER A 112 5.36 -6.46 -10.99
N GLY A 113 4.97 -5.58 -11.86
CA GLY A 113 3.81 -5.71 -12.75
C GLY A 113 2.69 -4.74 -12.38
N TYR A 114 1.92 -4.39 -13.37
CA TYR A 114 0.89 -3.36 -13.34
C TYR A 114 1.37 -1.99 -12.79
N GLU A 115 2.67 -1.80 -12.63
CA GLU A 115 3.36 -0.53 -12.29
C GLU A 115 2.76 0.21 -11.09
N GLY A 116 2.26 -0.55 -10.12
CA GLY A 116 1.64 0.01 -8.91
C GLY A 116 0.22 0.55 -9.10
N HIS A 117 -0.41 0.29 -10.24
CA HIS A 117 -1.79 0.72 -10.51
C HIS A 117 -2.81 -0.06 -9.68
N TYR A 118 -3.96 0.57 -9.49
CA TYR A 118 -5.13 0.05 -8.80
C TYR A 118 -6.19 -0.41 -9.79
N PHE A 119 -6.92 -1.43 -9.39
CA PHE A 119 -8.01 -2.03 -10.14
C PHE A 119 -9.23 -2.21 -9.23
N TRP A 120 -10.39 -2.45 -9.80
CA TRP A 120 -11.61 -2.72 -9.06
C TRP A 120 -11.59 -4.03 -8.25
N ASP A 121 -10.65 -4.92 -8.53
CA ASP A 121 -10.37 -6.15 -7.75
C ASP A 121 -10.21 -5.86 -6.25
N THR A 122 -9.66 -4.71 -5.90
CA THR A 122 -9.58 -4.26 -4.51
C THR A 122 -10.96 -4.16 -3.87
N ASP A 123 -11.93 -3.62 -4.59
CA ASP A 123 -13.27 -3.38 -4.06
C ASP A 123 -14.04 -4.69 -3.92
N VAL A 124 -13.90 -5.61 -4.87
CA VAL A 124 -14.63 -6.88 -4.91
C VAL A 124 -14.04 -7.94 -3.98
N TYR A 125 -12.72 -8.02 -3.87
CA TYR A 125 -12.06 -9.10 -3.14
C TYR A 125 -11.45 -8.67 -1.81
N LEU A 126 -10.85 -7.47 -1.74
CA LEU A 126 -10.13 -7.05 -0.55
C LEU A 126 -11.02 -6.29 0.43
N VAL A 127 -11.90 -5.39 -0.05
CA VAL A 127 -12.79 -4.62 0.82
C VAL A 127 -13.72 -5.53 1.65
N PRO A 128 -14.35 -6.59 1.10
CA PRO A 128 -15.14 -7.52 1.91
C PRO A 128 -14.33 -8.17 3.03
N PHE A 129 -13.12 -8.67 2.73
CA PHE A 129 -12.24 -9.25 3.76
C PHE A 129 -11.89 -8.23 4.85
N LEU A 130 -11.49 -7.03 4.47
CA LEU A 130 -11.14 -5.97 5.41
C LEU A 130 -12.34 -5.44 6.20
N THR A 131 -13.54 -5.51 5.66
CA THR A 131 -14.76 -5.11 6.38
C THR A 131 -14.94 -5.92 7.66
N TYR A 132 -14.61 -7.20 7.61
CA TYR A 132 -14.72 -8.08 8.77
C TYR A 132 -13.46 -8.11 9.66
N THR A 133 -12.27 -7.86 9.08
CA THR A 133 -11.00 -7.99 9.81
C THR A 133 -10.40 -6.64 10.24
N ASN A 134 -10.57 -5.60 9.43
CA ASN A 134 -10.08 -4.25 9.72
C ASN A 134 -10.97 -3.17 9.07
N PRO A 135 -12.15 -2.88 9.64
CA PRO A 135 -13.13 -1.97 9.05
C PRO A 135 -12.62 -0.54 8.85
N THR A 136 -11.61 -0.12 9.61
CA THR A 136 -10.98 1.19 9.43
C THR A 136 -10.26 1.28 8.09
N ILE A 137 -9.52 0.23 7.71
CA ILE A 137 -8.84 0.18 6.40
C ILE A 137 -9.87 0.04 5.27
N ALA A 138 -10.89 -0.81 5.43
CA ALA A 138 -11.98 -0.93 4.46
C ALA A 138 -12.63 0.43 4.18
N ARG A 139 -12.96 1.18 5.24
CA ARG A 139 -13.51 2.54 5.14
C ARG A 139 -12.58 3.49 4.37
N ASN A 140 -11.28 3.42 4.58
CA ASN A 140 -10.32 4.25 3.86
C ASN A 140 -10.31 3.93 2.36
N LEU A 141 -10.39 2.66 1.98
CA LEU A 141 -10.45 2.24 0.57
C LEU A 141 -11.74 2.73 -0.10
N VAL A 142 -12.88 2.61 0.58
CA VAL A 142 -14.15 3.18 0.07
C VAL A 142 -14.07 4.70 -0.09
N LYS A 143 -13.51 5.40 0.90
CA LYS A 143 -13.27 6.85 0.79
C LYS A 143 -12.35 7.21 -0.35
N PHE A 144 -11.31 6.41 -0.60
CA PHE A 144 -10.45 6.61 -1.75
C PHE A 144 -11.26 6.58 -3.06
N ARG A 145 -12.17 5.61 -3.23
CA ARG A 145 -13.07 5.57 -4.39
C ARG A 145 -13.98 6.80 -4.46
N VAL A 146 -14.56 7.20 -3.35
CA VAL A 146 -15.39 8.43 -3.30
C VAL A 146 -14.58 9.67 -3.73
N ASN A 147 -13.32 9.76 -3.32
CA ASN A 147 -12.43 10.86 -3.72
C ASN A 147 -12.12 10.87 -5.23
N LEU A 148 -12.23 9.75 -5.92
CA LEU A 148 -12.07 9.65 -7.38
C LEU A 148 -13.34 10.00 -8.17
N LEU A 149 -14.48 10.19 -7.52
CA LEU A 149 -15.77 10.45 -8.18
C LEU A 149 -15.74 11.65 -9.15
N PRO A 150 -15.08 12.77 -8.87
CA PRO A 150 -14.98 13.86 -9.84
C PRO A 150 -14.33 13.44 -11.17
N ALA A 151 -13.22 12.72 -11.11
CA ALA A 151 -12.55 12.19 -12.32
C ALA A 151 -13.42 11.16 -13.06
N ALA A 152 -14.12 10.29 -12.33
CA ALA A 152 -15.05 9.33 -12.93
C ALA A 152 -16.23 10.02 -13.65
N ARG A 153 -16.73 11.14 -13.14
CA ARG A 153 -17.77 11.94 -13.81
C ARG A 153 -17.26 12.63 -15.06
N GLU A 154 -16.06 13.19 -15.03
CA GLU A 154 -15.40 13.78 -16.19
C GLU A 154 -15.21 12.73 -17.28
N ARG A 155 -14.71 11.56 -16.94
CA ARG A 155 -14.55 10.45 -17.89
C ARG A 155 -15.86 9.99 -18.52
N ALA A 156 -16.95 9.90 -17.74
CA ALA A 156 -18.27 9.58 -18.29
C ALA A 156 -18.69 10.62 -19.33
N TRP A 157 -18.49 11.91 -19.05
CA TRP A 157 -18.81 12.98 -19.97
C TRP A 157 -17.96 12.93 -21.27
N GLU A 158 -16.66 12.66 -21.17
CA GLU A 158 -15.75 12.49 -22.32
C GLU A 158 -16.20 11.36 -23.26
N LEU A 159 -16.84 10.34 -22.73
CA LEU A 159 -17.38 9.20 -23.47
C LEU A 159 -18.87 9.37 -23.83
N ALA A 160 -19.40 10.59 -23.75
CA ALA A 160 -20.82 10.91 -24.00
C ALA A 160 -21.80 10.08 -23.15
N GLN A 161 -21.37 9.70 -21.92
CA GLN A 161 -22.18 8.96 -20.94
C GLN A 161 -22.70 9.89 -19.84
N ARG A 162 -23.74 9.45 -19.13
CA ARG A 162 -24.27 10.12 -17.93
C ARG A 162 -23.76 9.42 -16.68
N GLY A 163 -23.68 10.18 -15.56
CA GLY A 163 -23.28 9.64 -14.27
C GLY A 163 -21.78 9.69 -14.05
N ALA A 164 -21.18 8.58 -13.71
CA ALA A 164 -19.76 8.43 -13.47
C ALA A 164 -19.27 7.12 -14.10
N LEU A 165 -18.04 7.08 -14.55
CA LEU A 165 -17.40 5.89 -15.10
C LEU A 165 -16.02 5.76 -14.49
N TYR A 166 -15.89 4.88 -13.51
CA TYR A 166 -14.61 4.62 -12.87
C TYR A 166 -13.62 3.95 -13.82
N PRO A 167 -12.33 4.28 -13.74
CA PRO A 167 -11.33 3.72 -14.62
C PRO A 167 -11.07 2.24 -14.30
N TRP A 168 -10.77 1.46 -15.35
CA TRP A 168 -10.30 0.08 -15.20
C TRP A 168 -8.97 0.01 -14.44
N ARG A 169 -8.02 0.87 -14.83
CA ARG A 169 -6.66 0.91 -14.30
C ARG A 169 -6.30 2.35 -13.97
N THR A 170 -5.94 2.62 -12.73
CA THR A 170 -5.69 3.99 -12.29
C THR A 170 -4.71 4.09 -11.12
N ILE A 171 -4.24 5.31 -10.92
CA ILE A 171 -3.57 5.77 -9.71
C ILE A 171 -4.32 6.95 -9.07
N ASN A 172 -4.76 7.90 -9.88
CA ASN A 172 -5.30 9.20 -9.47
C ASN A 172 -6.77 9.43 -9.90
N GLY A 173 -7.39 8.43 -10.52
CA GLY A 173 -8.75 8.53 -11.06
C GLY A 173 -8.81 8.62 -12.57
N GLU A 174 -7.70 8.95 -13.23
CA GLU A 174 -7.58 8.90 -14.69
C GLU A 174 -7.36 7.47 -15.17
N GLU A 175 -7.87 7.14 -16.36
CA GLU A 175 -7.63 5.83 -16.97
C GLU A 175 -6.19 5.73 -17.48
N ALA A 176 -5.45 4.77 -16.97
CA ALA A 176 -4.04 4.56 -17.31
C ALA A 176 -3.80 3.36 -18.25
N SER A 177 -4.86 2.79 -18.84
CA SER A 177 -4.72 1.70 -19.80
C SER A 177 -4.26 2.20 -21.16
N ALA A 178 -3.50 1.37 -21.87
CA ALA A 178 -2.97 1.69 -23.20
C ALA A 178 -4.03 1.58 -24.35
N TYR A 179 -5.26 1.29 -24.03
CA TYR A 179 -6.35 1.16 -25.01
C TYR A 179 -7.05 2.49 -25.24
N TYR A 180 -7.78 2.60 -26.37
CA TYR A 180 -8.62 3.76 -26.66
C TYR A 180 -9.76 3.89 -25.62
N ALA A 181 -10.24 5.10 -25.40
CA ALA A 181 -11.14 5.43 -24.30
C ALA A 181 -12.40 4.55 -24.21
N ALA A 182 -13.09 4.29 -25.34
CA ALA A 182 -14.26 3.41 -25.37
C ALA A 182 -13.92 1.93 -25.07
N GLY A 183 -12.71 1.47 -25.39
CA GLY A 183 -12.26 0.10 -25.09
C GLY A 183 -12.01 -0.16 -23.61
N THR A 184 -11.82 0.90 -22.82
CA THR A 184 -11.63 0.83 -21.37
C THR A 184 -12.89 1.18 -20.57
N ALA A 185 -14.03 1.38 -21.25
CA ALA A 185 -15.33 1.62 -20.62
C ALA A 185 -15.92 0.31 -20.06
N GLN A 186 -15.47 -0.08 -18.90
CA GLN A 186 -15.84 -1.32 -18.22
C GLN A 186 -16.97 -1.04 -17.23
N TYR A 187 -18.22 -1.06 -17.69
CA TYR A 187 -19.39 -0.65 -16.90
C TYR A 187 -19.65 -1.45 -15.63
N HIS A 188 -19.17 -2.69 -15.56
CA HIS A 188 -19.29 -3.53 -14.38
C HIS A 188 -18.50 -3.03 -13.16
N ILE A 189 -17.58 -2.08 -13.36
CA ILE A 189 -16.80 -1.46 -12.26
C ILE A 189 -17.68 -0.51 -11.44
N ASP A 190 -18.77 -0.03 -12.02
CA ASP A 190 -19.67 0.94 -11.43
C ASP A 190 -20.88 0.28 -10.71
N ALA A 191 -20.95 -1.06 -10.70
CA ALA A 191 -22.05 -1.84 -10.18
C ALA A 191 -21.99 -2.04 -8.62
#